data_fdef2efa0e7ad210072055b5d8ecee5c
#
_entry.id   fdef2efa0e7ad210072055b5d8ecee5c
#
_cell.length_a   1.000
_cell.length_b   1.000
_cell.length_c   1.000
_cell.angle_alpha   90.00
_cell.angle_beta   90.00
_cell.angle_gamma   90.00
#
_symmetry.space_group_name_H-M   'P 1'
#
loop_
_entity.id
_entity.type
_entity.pdbx_description
1 polymer ?
#
loop_
_entity_poly.entity_id
_entity_poly.type
_entity_poly.pdbx_seq_one_letter_code
_entity_poly.pdbx_strand_id
1 'polypeptide(L)' 'MPDIVYVYSQNSASSFLNSIKIYQTENLWMNTNLMCIGEKTSSILNEIKWKKIFLFNPGEEEFLLYKI' A
#
# COMPACT_ATOMS: atom_id res chain seq x y z
N MET A 1 7.78 5.64 10.85
CA MET A 1 6.94 5.23 9.70
C MET A 1 7.81 4.93 8.50
N PRO A 2 7.56 3.84 7.78
CA PRO A 2 8.32 3.56 6.57
C PRO A 2 7.96 4.53 5.46
N ASP A 3 8.90 4.80 4.56
CA ASP A 3 8.63 5.64 3.40
C ASP A 3 7.82 4.90 2.33
N ILE A 4 7.93 3.60 2.30
CA ILE A 4 7.27 2.74 1.31
C ILE A 4 6.71 1.50 1.99
N VAL A 5 5.49 1.14 1.62
CA VAL A 5 4.86 -0.11 2.05
C VAL A 5 4.52 -0.92 0.82
N TYR A 6 4.91 -2.19 0.80
CA TYR A 6 4.62 -3.12 -0.28
C TYR A 6 3.49 -4.06 0.14
N VAL A 7 2.50 -4.23 -0.72
CA VAL A 7 1.40 -5.16 -0.48
C VAL A 7 1.25 -6.07 -1.69
N TYR A 8 1.43 -7.36 -1.48
CA TYR A 8 1.51 -8.34 -2.56
C TYR A 8 0.26 -9.18 -2.75
N SER A 9 -0.74 -9.05 -1.91
CA SER A 9 -1.97 -9.84 -2.06
C SER A 9 -3.15 -9.12 -1.42
N GLN A 10 -4.36 -9.52 -1.83
CA GLN A 10 -5.58 -9.00 -1.24
C GLN A 10 -5.70 -9.37 0.24
N ASN A 11 -5.26 -10.57 0.61
CA ASN A 11 -5.28 -11.00 2.01
C ASN A 11 -4.35 -10.14 2.86
N SER A 12 -3.15 -9.85 2.36
CA SER A 12 -2.21 -8.98 3.05
C SER A 12 -2.77 -7.57 3.19
N ALA A 13 -3.43 -7.06 2.13
CA ALA A 13 -4.05 -5.74 2.17
C ALA A 13 -5.16 -5.69 3.23
N SER A 14 -6.01 -6.70 3.27
CA SER A 14 -7.10 -6.76 4.25
C SER A 14 -6.57 -6.85 5.67
N SER A 15 -5.56 -7.66 5.91
CA SER A 15 -4.94 -7.79 7.24
C SER A 15 -4.30 -6.47 7.66
N PHE A 16 -3.62 -5.80 6.74
CA PHE A 16 -2.97 -4.53 7.02
C PHE A 16 -4.01 -3.46 7.35
N LEU A 17 -5.06 -3.36 6.54
CA LEU A 17 -6.15 -2.41 6.79
C LEU A 17 -6.79 -2.64 8.14
N ASN A 18 -7.05 -3.90 8.48
CA ASN A 18 -7.63 -4.26 9.76
C ASN A 18 -6.72 -3.81 10.93
N SER A 19 -5.42 -4.01 10.81
CA SER A 19 -4.45 -3.55 11.80
C SER A 19 -4.46 -2.03 11.93
N ILE A 20 -4.51 -1.32 10.81
CA ILE A 20 -4.57 0.14 10.82
C ILE A 20 -5.78 0.62 11.60
N LYS A 21 -6.94 0.00 11.38
CA LYS A 21 -8.18 0.38 12.05
C LYS A 21 -8.16 0.03 13.53
N ILE A 22 -7.65 -1.15 13.88
CA ILE A 22 -7.57 -1.60 15.28
C ILE A 22 -6.70 -0.65 16.10
N TYR A 23 -5.56 -0.24 15.56
CA TYR A 23 -4.61 0.62 16.26
C TYR A 23 -4.85 2.11 16.01
N GLN A 24 -5.88 2.45 15.23
CA GLN A 24 -6.27 3.83 14.93
C GLN A 24 -5.10 4.64 14.36
N THR A 25 -4.40 4.05 13.39
CA THR A 25 -3.22 4.67 12.78
C THR A 25 -3.51 5.22 11.38
N GLU A 26 -4.77 5.45 11.02
CA GLU A 26 -5.16 5.84 9.66
C GLU A 26 -4.43 7.10 9.17
N ASN A 27 -4.17 8.03 10.06
CA ASN A 27 -3.55 9.31 9.70
C ASN A 27 -2.03 9.28 9.67
N LEU A 28 -1.42 8.15 10.03
CA LEU A 28 0.04 8.05 10.10
C LEU A 28 0.69 7.76 8.75
N TRP A 29 -0.11 7.42 7.75
CA TRP A 29 0.40 6.93 6.45
C TRP A 29 0.41 7.99 5.36
N MET A 30 0.07 9.22 5.68
CA MET A 30 -0.04 10.31 4.70
C MET A 30 1.26 10.65 3.97
N ASN A 31 2.40 10.35 4.57
CA ASN A 31 3.70 10.59 3.97
C ASN A 31 4.37 9.32 3.46
N THR A 32 3.63 8.22 3.41
CA THR A 32 4.12 6.90 2.99
C THR A 32 3.59 6.59 1.60
N ASN A 33 4.46 6.08 0.73
CA ASN A 33 4.06 5.58 -0.58
C ASN A 33 3.58 4.14 -0.44
N LEU A 34 2.44 3.84 -1.06
CA LEU A 34 1.89 2.49 -1.10
C LEU A 34 2.18 1.87 -2.45
N MET A 35 2.73 0.66 -2.45
CA MET A 35 2.98 -0.11 -3.67
C MET A 35 2.18 -1.39 -3.61
N CYS A 36 1.22 -1.52 -4.53
CA CYS A 36 0.27 -2.64 -4.54
C CYS A 36 0.34 -3.43 -5.82
N ILE A 37 0.20 -4.73 -5.70
CA ILE A 37 0.05 -5.60 -6.86
C ILE A 37 -1.41 -5.57 -7.31
N GLY A 38 -1.67 -4.93 -8.46
CA GLY A 38 -2.99 -4.89 -9.07
C GLY A 38 -3.98 -3.92 -8.40
N GLU A 39 -5.04 -3.59 -9.14
CA GLU A 39 -6.06 -2.64 -8.69
C GLU A 39 -6.89 -3.16 -7.51
N LYS A 40 -7.16 -4.45 -7.48
CA LYS A 40 -7.99 -5.02 -6.41
C LYS A 40 -7.34 -4.87 -5.05
N THR A 41 -6.02 -5.01 -5.01
CA THR A 41 -5.27 -4.83 -3.77
C THR A 41 -5.28 -3.37 -3.33
N SER A 42 -5.08 -2.44 -4.27
CA SER A 42 -5.10 -1.01 -3.94
C SER A 42 -6.49 -0.55 -3.51
N SER A 43 -7.55 -1.13 -4.07
CA SER A 43 -8.92 -0.79 -3.70
C SER A 43 -9.21 -1.07 -2.23
N ILE A 44 -8.61 -2.12 -1.67
CA ILE A 44 -8.78 -2.46 -0.27
C ILE A 44 -8.21 -1.37 0.63
N LEU A 45 -7.06 -0.80 0.24
CA LEU A 45 -6.36 0.20 1.05
C LEU A 45 -6.67 1.64 0.64
N ASN A 46 -7.56 1.84 -0.31
CA ASN A 46 -7.85 3.15 -0.88
C ASN A 46 -8.53 4.10 0.12
N GLU A 47 -9.12 3.58 1.17
CA GLU A 47 -9.75 4.42 2.20
C GLU A 47 -8.74 5.10 3.11
N ILE A 48 -7.48 4.66 3.08
CA ILE A 48 -6.39 5.27 3.83
C ILE A 48 -5.71 6.31 2.94
N LYS A 49 -5.34 7.45 3.50
CA LYS A 49 -4.62 8.47 2.74
C LYS A 49 -3.14 8.16 2.69
N TRP A 50 -2.65 7.91 1.49
CA TRP A 50 -1.25 7.65 1.21
C TRP A 50 -0.64 8.86 0.50
N LYS A 51 0.67 9.02 0.56
CA LYS A 51 1.34 10.05 -0.20
C LYS A 51 1.14 9.82 -1.70
N LYS A 52 1.40 8.61 -2.15
CA LYS A 52 1.11 8.15 -3.52
C LYS A 52 0.81 6.66 -3.48
N ILE A 53 0.03 6.19 -4.45
CA ILE A 53 -0.26 4.78 -4.62
C ILE A 53 0.30 4.36 -5.98
N PHE A 54 1.20 3.39 -5.96
CA PHE A 54 1.79 2.82 -7.17
C PHE A 54 1.23 1.43 -7.38
N LEU A 55 0.77 1.16 -8.60
CA LEU A 55 0.29 -0.16 -8.97
C LEU A 55 1.35 -0.84 -9.83
N PHE A 56 1.54 -2.13 -9.61
CA PHE A 56 2.46 -2.90 -10.43
C PHE A 56 1.87 -4.27 -10.71
N ASN A 57 2.36 -4.90 -11.78
CA ASN A 57 2.03 -6.29 -12.11
C ASN A 57 3.14 -7.20 -11.57
N PRO A 58 2.85 -8.49 -11.35
CA PRO A 58 3.89 -9.42 -10.92
C PRO A 58 5.10 -9.35 -11.85
N GLY A 59 6.29 -9.19 -11.26
CA GLY A 59 7.53 -9.08 -12.03
C GLY A 59 7.96 -7.67 -12.37
N GLU A 60 7.15 -6.65 -12.08
CA GLU A 60 7.48 -5.27 -12.40
C GLU A 60 8.05 -4.48 -11.22
N GLU A 61 8.17 -5.09 -10.06
CA GLU A 61 8.56 -4.40 -8.83
C GLU A 61 9.90 -3.69 -8.96
N GLU A 62 10.85 -4.29 -9.67
CA GLU A 62 12.16 -3.70 -9.83
C GLU A 62 12.11 -2.39 -10.61
N PHE A 63 11.25 -2.30 -11.61
CA PHE A 63 11.10 -1.08 -12.39
C PHE A 63 10.52 0.05 -11.57
N LEU A 64 9.60 -0.26 -10.69
CA LEU A 64 8.98 0.75 -9.85
C LEU A 64 9.95 1.33 -8.83
N LEU A 65 10.87 0.52 -8.33
CA LEU A 65 11.89 0.98 -7.39
C LEU A 65 12.78 2.07 -7.99
N TYR A 66 13.02 2.04 -9.29
CA TYR A 66 13.82 3.05 -9.97
C TYR A 66 13.08 4.35 -10.23
N LYS A 67 11.76 4.35 -10.12
CA LYS A 67 10.93 5.53 -10.39
C LYS A 67 10.61 6.31 -9.13
N ILE A 68 10.88 5.73 -8.01
CA ILE A 68 10.65 6.38 -6.72
C ILE A 68 11.87 7.17 -6.32
#